data_19e2cb855e8b686af90baceb1262925c
#
_entry.id   19e2cb855e8b686af90baceb1262925c
#
_cell.length_a   1.000
_cell.length_b   1.000
_cell.length_c   1.000
_cell.angle_alpha   90.00
_cell.angle_beta   90.00
_cell.angle_gamma   90.00
#
_symmetry.space_group_name_H-M   'P 1'
#
loop_
_entity.id
_entity.type
_entity.pdbx_description
1 polymer ?
#
loop_
_entity_poly.entity_id
_entity_poly.type
_entity_poly.pdbx_seq_one_letter_code
_entity_poly.pdbx_strand_id
1 'polypeptide(L)'
;IGSVAILFLLALFAYVLILILNNSRALAINNDRAKKENELLKARVELIMDEKRIEDEKAKLSWNGFRKFRIISKEKETKDITSFYLAPHDGKPLPGFFPGQFLTFQLQIPGQAQPVIRCYSLSDSPNHPDRYRVSIKKVPAPRDKPNVPPGLSSNYFHDSLNEHDIVDVKAPSGHFYLKINENKPVVLLSGGVGITPVLSMLNTLVELDSQREIWFFLGVRDKTEHVMKEHLEKVALENPNVNLKIFYSRPRETDLKGDDYHIEGRVSVENFKPMLPSNNYEFYICAPPPMVKDLRTGLENWGVPKTSIHFEAFGPATV
;
A
#
# COMPACT_ATOMS: atom_id res chain seq x y z
N ILE A 1 -44.71 -9.76 -67.83
CA ILE A 1 -45.15 -8.88 -66.69
C ILE A 1 -45.13 -9.68 -65.39
N GLY A 2 -45.55 -10.98 -65.37
CA GLY A 2 -45.58 -11.78 -64.12
C GLY A 2 -44.19 -12.02 -63.46
N SER A 3 -43.15 -12.27 -64.25
CA SER A 3 -41.82 -12.57 -63.77
C SER A 3 -41.12 -11.36 -63.06
N VAL A 4 -41.38 -10.14 -63.55
CA VAL A 4 -40.81 -8.91 -62.94
C VAL A 4 -41.49 -8.58 -61.60
N ALA A 5 -42.82 -8.81 -61.49
CA ALA A 5 -43.56 -8.64 -60.27
C ALA A 5 -43.10 -9.62 -59.17
N ILE A 6 -42.83 -10.89 -59.55
CA ILE A 6 -42.30 -11.89 -58.61
C ILE A 6 -40.91 -11.49 -58.08
N LEU A 7 -40.02 -11.06 -58.97
CA LEU A 7 -38.66 -10.57 -58.53
C LEU A 7 -38.74 -9.37 -57.63
N PHE A 8 -39.67 -8.46 -57.91
CA PHE A 8 -39.85 -7.28 -57.00
C PHE A 8 -40.37 -7.68 -55.64
N LEU A 9 -41.32 -8.62 -55.55
CA LEU A 9 -41.83 -9.13 -54.28
C LEU A 9 -40.75 -9.87 -53.48
N LEU A 10 -39.92 -10.68 -54.16
CA LEU A 10 -38.79 -11.35 -53.50
C LEU A 10 -37.74 -10.35 -52.96
N ALA A 11 -37.44 -9.30 -53.73
CA ALA A 11 -36.52 -8.25 -53.29
C ALA A 11 -37.08 -7.47 -52.09
N LEU A 12 -38.35 -7.15 -52.09
CA LEU A 12 -39.04 -6.49 -50.96
C LEU A 12 -39.04 -7.36 -49.69
N PHE A 13 -39.34 -8.66 -49.87
CA PHE A 13 -39.28 -9.64 -48.78
C PHE A 13 -37.88 -9.74 -48.18
N ALA A 14 -36.84 -9.86 -49.00
CA ALA A 14 -35.46 -9.91 -48.58
C ALA A 14 -35.08 -8.61 -47.84
N TYR A 15 -35.48 -7.45 -48.30
CA TYR A 15 -35.24 -6.17 -47.65
C TYR A 15 -35.90 -6.08 -46.28
N VAL A 16 -37.17 -6.46 -46.17
CA VAL A 16 -37.89 -6.49 -44.88
C VAL A 16 -37.22 -7.47 -43.90
N LEU A 17 -36.78 -8.64 -44.36
CA LEU A 17 -36.08 -9.64 -43.57
C LEU A 17 -34.76 -9.07 -43.02
N ILE A 18 -33.98 -8.38 -43.85
CA ILE A 18 -32.74 -7.71 -43.45
C ILE A 18 -33.01 -6.64 -42.39
N LEU A 19 -34.05 -5.83 -42.54
CA LEU A 19 -34.45 -4.83 -41.55
C LEU A 19 -34.81 -5.46 -40.19
N ILE A 20 -35.58 -6.56 -40.21
CA ILE A 20 -35.96 -7.28 -38.98
C ILE A 20 -34.72 -7.85 -38.30
N LEU A 21 -33.80 -8.49 -39.06
CA LEU A 21 -32.57 -9.06 -38.51
C LEU A 21 -31.65 -7.98 -37.92
N ASN A 22 -31.49 -6.84 -38.60
CA ASN A 22 -30.68 -5.73 -38.09
C ASN A 22 -31.28 -5.12 -36.84
N ASN A 23 -32.60 -4.94 -36.79
CA ASN A 23 -33.28 -4.42 -35.61
C ASN A 23 -33.18 -5.39 -34.42
N SER A 24 -33.33 -6.69 -34.67
CA SER A 24 -33.16 -7.73 -33.63
C SER A 24 -31.73 -7.78 -33.07
N ARG A 25 -30.71 -7.61 -33.94
CA ARG A 25 -29.30 -7.51 -33.51
C ARG A 25 -29.04 -6.25 -32.70
N ALA A 26 -29.58 -5.12 -33.12
CA ALA A 26 -29.45 -3.86 -32.38
C ALA A 26 -30.09 -3.94 -30.98
N LEU A 27 -31.25 -4.54 -30.85
CA LEU A 27 -31.95 -4.79 -29.59
C LEU A 27 -31.15 -5.73 -28.69
N ALA A 28 -30.56 -6.83 -29.24
CA ALA A 28 -29.74 -7.74 -28.48
C ALA A 28 -28.47 -7.06 -27.91
N ILE A 29 -27.79 -6.23 -28.72
CA ILE A 29 -26.60 -5.46 -28.31
C ILE A 29 -26.99 -4.46 -27.25
N ASN A 30 -28.10 -3.73 -27.37
CA ASN A 30 -28.54 -2.76 -26.36
C ASN A 30 -28.93 -3.44 -25.05
N ASN A 31 -29.57 -4.61 -25.09
CA ASN A 31 -29.92 -5.38 -23.90
C ASN A 31 -28.66 -5.89 -23.17
N ASP A 32 -27.66 -6.39 -23.91
CA ASP A 32 -26.39 -6.84 -23.33
C ASP A 32 -25.63 -5.67 -22.69
N ARG A 33 -25.63 -4.52 -23.36
CA ARG A 33 -25.05 -3.28 -22.82
C ARG A 33 -25.74 -2.82 -21.53
N ALA A 34 -27.06 -2.78 -21.54
CA ALA A 34 -27.84 -2.42 -20.35
C ALA A 34 -27.64 -3.40 -19.19
N LYS A 35 -27.49 -4.71 -19.49
CA LYS A 35 -27.17 -5.73 -18.49
C LYS A 35 -25.81 -5.50 -17.88
N LYS A 36 -24.77 -5.25 -18.69
CA LYS A 36 -23.41 -4.95 -18.22
C LYS A 36 -23.35 -3.65 -17.40
N GLU A 37 -24.06 -2.62 -17.82
CA GLU A 37 -24.15 -1.36 -17.06
C GLU A 37 -24.83 -1.56 -15.70
N ASN A 38 -25.89 -2.38 -15.63
CA ASN A 38 -26.55 -2.73 -14.37
C ASN A 38 -25.66 -3.58 -13.45
N GLU A 39 -24.91 -4.53 -13.99
CA GLU A 39 -23.93 -5.32 -13.20
C GLU A 39 -22.83 -4.44 -12.65
N LEU A 40 -22.30 -3.51 -13.46
CA LEU A 40 -21.31 -2.53 -13.02
C LEU A 40 -21.86 -1.60 -11.93
N LEU A 41 -23.11 -1.14 -12.09
CA LEU A 41 -23.76 -0.29 -11.09
C LEU A 41 -23.97 -1.03 -9.78
N LYS A 42 -24.44 -2.29 -9.81
CA LYS A 42 -24.57 -3.12 -8.60
C LYS A 42 -23.26 -3.31 -7.89
N ALA A 43 -22.20 -3.68 -8.60
CA ALA A 43 -20.86 -3.82 -8.03
C ALA A 43 -20.36 -2.51 -7.39
N ARG A 44 -20.65 -1.37 -8.01
CA ARG A 44 -20.29 -0.05 -7.48
C ARG A 44 -21.07 0.33 -6.22
N VAL A 45 -22.35 -0.03 -6.16
CA VAL A 45 -23.19 0.17 -4.96
C VAL A 45 -22.72 -0.72 -3.82
N GLU A 46 -22.40 -1.99 -4.08
CA GLU A 46 -21.83 -2.91 -3.08
C GLU A 46 -20.53 -2.36 -2.49
N LEU A 47 -19.62 -1.89 -3.35
CA LEU A 47 -18.35 -1.28 -2.91
C LEU A 47 -18.60 -0.07 -1.98
N ILE A 48 -19.53 0.83 -2.34
CA ILE A 48 -19.85 2.01 -1.51
C ILE A 48 -20.47 1.58 -0.17
N MET A 49 -21.30 0.55 -0.17
CA MET A 49 -21.92 0.02 1.06
C MET A 49 -20.88 -0.62 1.98
N ASP A 50 -19.90 -1.33 1.43
CA ASP A 50 -18.82 -1.93 2.19
C ASP A 50 -17.87 -0.86 2.78
N GLU A 51 -17.53 0.19 2.00
CA GLU A 51 -16.78 1.34 2.52
C GLU A 51 -17.49 1.98 3.71
N LYS A 52 -18.78 2.23 3.55
CA LYS A 52 -19.58 2.85 4.62
C LYS A 52 -19.67 1.94 5.86
N ARG A 53 -19.80 0.64 5.68
CA ARG A 53 -19.80 -0.32 6.78
C ARG A 53 -18.48 -0.29 7.55
N ILE A 54 -17.35 -0.28 6.83
CA ILE A 54 -16.00 -0.19 7.43
C ILE A 54 -15.84 1.15 8.17
N GLU A 55 -16.30 2.25 7.60
CA GLU A 55 -16.26 3.56 8.26
C GLU A 55 -17.13 3.59 9.53
N ASP A 56 -18.35 3.03 9.48
CA ASP A 56 -19.27 2.96 10.61
C ASP A 56 -18.71 2.06 11.74
N GLU A 57 -18.13 0.92 11.40
CA GLU A 57 -17.45 0.03 12.36
C GLU A 57 -16.23 0.71 12.97
N LYS A 58 -15.43 1.39 12.15
CA LYS A 58 -14.28 2.17 12.60
C LYS A 58 -14.71 3.28 13.54
N ALA A 59 -15.79 4.00 13.23
CA ALA A 59 -16.33 5.04 14.10
C ALA A 59 -16.82 4.50 15.45
N LYS A 60 -17.47 3.33 15.46
CA LYS A 60 -17.96 2.67 16.69
C LYS A 60 -16.84 2.14 17.59
N LEU A 61 -15.77 1.60 17.00
CA LEU A 61 -14.66 1.00 17.74
C LEU A 61 -13.51 1.98 18.01
N SER A 62 -13.49 3.13 17.32
CA SER A 62 -12.48 4.16 17.50
C SER A 62 -12.57 4.79 18.89
N TRP A 63 -11.47 5.37 19.33
CA TRP A 63 -11.39 6.03 20.63
C TRP A 63 -10.80 7.44 20.50
N ASN A 64 -11.20 8.29 21.43
CA ASN A 64 -10.64 9.63 21.57
C ASN A 64 -9.48 9.61 22.60
N GLY A 65 -8.47 10.43 22.36
CA GLY A 65 -7.30 10.49 23.25
C GLY A 65 -6.39 9.27 23.12
N PHE A 66 -5.79 8.85 24.22
CA PHE A 66 -4.86 7.72 24.29
C PHE A 66 -5.51 6.52 24.94
N ARG A 67 -5.32 5.34 24.36
CA ARG A 67 -5.73 4.03 24.86
C ARG A 67 -4.48 3.20 25.14
N LYS A 68 -4.50 2.39 26.17
CA LYS A 68 -3.37 1.55 26.57
C LYS A 68 -3.28 0.30 25.71
N PHE A 69 -2.08 0.05 25.21
CA PHE A 69 -1.75 -1.17 24.45
C PHE A 69 -0.62 -1.89 25.12
N ARG A 70 -0.68 -3.23 25.11
CA ARG A 70 0.40 -4.11 25.56
C ARG A 70 1.22 -4.53 24.36
N ILE A 71 2.54 -4.48 24.46
CA ILE A 71 3.45 -5.11 23.51
C ILE A 71 3.35 -6.63 23.75
N ILE A 72 2.81 -7.37 22.76
CA ILE A 72 2.62 -8.81 22.88
C ILE A 72 3.75 -9.63 22.27
N SER A 73 4.50 -9.04 21.31
CA SER A 73 5.69 -9.63 20.70
C SER A 73 6.62 -8.55 20.16
N LYS A 74 7.92 -8.87 20.11
CA LYS A 74 8.99 -8.09 19.46
C LYS A 74 9.74 -9.01 18.50
N GLU A 75 9.66 -8.74 17.20
CA GLU A 75 10.34 -9.52 16.17
C GLU A 75 11.42 -8.69 15.50
N LYS A 76 12.66 -9.19 15.52
CA LYS A 76 13.80 -8.51 14.92
C LYS A 76 13.85 -8.80 13.41
N GLU A 77 13.55 -7.79 12.61
CA GLU A 77 13.54 -7.90 11.15
C GLU A 77 14.93 -7.75 10.53
N THR A 78 15.69 -6.78 11.03
CA THR A 78 17.09 -6.52 10.64
C THR A 78 17.90 -6.10 11.86
N LYS A 79 19.17 -5.77 11.66
CA LYS A 79 19.99 -5.22 12.73
C LYS A 79 19.35 -4.00 13.42
N ASP A 80 18.71 -3.14 12.63
CA ASP A 80 18.22 -1.85 13.07
C ASP A 80 16.69 -1.71 13.04
N ILE A 81 15.94 -2.73 12.57
CA ILE A 81 14.48 -2.69 12.48
C ILE A 81 13.89 -3.82 13.32
N THR A 82 12.92 -3.48 14.15
CA THR A 82 12.13 -4.41 14.97
C THR A 82 10.65 -4.14 14.78
N SER A 83 9.88 -5.18 14.57
CA SER A 83 8.42 -5.18 14.56
C SER A 83 7.89 -5.36 15.98
N PHE A 84 6.94 -4.51 16.36
CA PHE A 84 6.25 -4.52 17.64
C PHE A 84 4.78 -4.84 17.38
N TYR A 85 4.30 -5.91 17.99
CA TYR A 85 2.90 -6.30 17.93
C TYR A 85 2.19 -5.80 19.18
N LEU A 86 1.06 -5.14 18.99
CA LEU A 86 0.35 -4.38 20.00
C LEU A 86 -1.08 -4.87 20.13
N ALA A 87 -1.47 -5.34 21.31
CA ALA A 87 -2.85 -5.69 21.62
C ALA A 87 -3.47 -4.70 22.61
N PRO A 88 -4.77 -4.41 22.54
CA PRO A 88 -5.44 -3.52 23.50
C PRO A 88 -5.36 -4.10 24.90
N HIS A 89 -4.92 -3.28 25.88
CA HIS A 89 -4.78 -3.73 27.26
C HIS A 89 -6.13 -4.03 27.93
N ASP A 90 -7.18 -3.36 27.49
CA ASP A 90 -8.55 -3.55 28.00
C ASP A 90 -9.32 -4.69 27.33
N GLY A 91 -8.70 -5.41 26.38
CA GLY A 91 -9.28 -6.53 25.66
C GLY A 91 -10.45 -6.20 24.74
N LYS A 92 -10.79 -4.92 24.56
CA LYS A 92 -11.86 -4.53 23.65
C LYS A 92 -11.41 -4.61 22.18
N PRO A 93 -12.32 -4.90 21.24
CA PRO A 93 -12.01 -4.96 19.82
C PRO A 93 -11.29 -3.71 19.30
N LEU A 94 -10.52 -3.91 18.23
CA LEU A 94 -9.83 -2.84 17.51
C LEU A 94 -10.65 -2.40 16.29
N PRO A 95 -10.69 -1.08 15.98
CA PRO A 95 -11.18 -0.64 14.69
C PRO A 95 -10.24 -1.11 13.58
N GLY A 96 -10.80 -1.42 12.42
CA GLY A 96 -10.03 -1.50 11.19
C GLY A 96 -9.32 -0.19 10.87
N PHE A 97 -8.35 -0.23 9.98
CA PHE A 97 -7.64 0.96 9.50
C PHE A 97 -7.46 0.89 7.98
N PHE A 98 -7.21 2.02 7.35
CA PHE A 98 -6.83 2.03 5.94
C PHE A 98 -5.33 1.74 5.79
N PRO A 99 -4.93 0.76 4.94
CA PRO A 99 -3.53 0.40 4.75
C PRO A 99 -2.68 1.60 4.35
N GLY A 100 -1.63 1.90 5.13
CA GLY A 100 -0.82 3.11 5.02
C GLY A 100 -1.01 4.10 6.17
N GLN A 101 -2.05 3.96 6.98
CA GLN A 101 -2.25 4.78 8.19
C GLN A 101 -1.20 4.47 9.27
N PHE A 102 -1.11 5.36 10.25
CA PHE A 102 -0.17 5.28 11.36
C PHE A 102 -0.87 5.33 12.73
N LEU A 103 -0.15 4.88 13.76
CA LEU A 103 -0.47 5.09 15.16
C LEU A 103 0.34 6.26 15.73
N THR A 104 -0.27 7.04 16.61
CA THR A 104 0.41 8.08 17.38
C THR A 104 0.64 7.57 18.79
N PHE A 105 1.90 7.49 19.20
CA PHE A 105 2.33 7.06 20.50
C PHE A 105 2.61 8.24 21.42
N GLN A 106 2.24 8.12 22.70
CA GLN A 106 2.70 8.97 23.78
C GLN A 106 3.62 8.16 24.68
N LEU A 107 4.89 8.54 24.73
CA LEU A 107 5.94 7.80 25.40
C LEU A 107 6.44 8.58 26.63
N GLN A 108 6.42 7.94 27.78
CA GLN A 108 7.03 8.45 28.99
C GLN A 108 8.51 8.03 29.05
N ILE A 109 9.38 8.83 28.45
CA ILE A 109 10.80 8.50 28.35
C ILE A 109 11.55 9.06 29.56
N PRO A 110 12.29 8.24 30.31
CA PRO A 110 13.08 8.72 31.45
C PRO A 110 13.99 9.89 31.08
N GLY A 111 14.05 10.90 31.94
CA GLY A 111 14.82 12.12 31.68
C GLY A 111 14.15 13.16 30.79
N GLN A 112 12.96 12.91 30.26
CA GLN A 112 12.18 13.91 29.55
C GLN A 112 11.13 14.54 30.48
N ALA A 113 11.05 15.87 30.49
CA ALA A 113 10.08 16.61 31.30
C ALA A 113 8.63 16.47 30.83
N GLN A 114 8.44 16.15 29.54
CA GLN A 114 7.14 16.00 28.91
C GLN A 114 7.08 14.69 28.11
N PRO A 115 5.89 14.09 27.98
CA PRO A 115 5.72 12.94 27.12
C PRO A 115 6.14 13.22 25.69
N VAL A 116 6.81 12.27 25.08
CA VAL A 116 7.26 12.37 23.69
C VAL A 116 6.21 11.77 22.76
N ILE A 117 5.72 12.57 21.83
CA ILE A 117 4.72 12.14 20.84
C ILE A 117 5.42 11.75 19.54
N ARG A 118 5.13 10.54 19.02
CA ARG A 118 5.67 10.06 17.73
C ARG A 118 4.64 9.21 17.00
N CYS A 119 4.71 9.30 15.66
CA CYS A 119 3.88 8.49 14.75
C CYS A 119 4.72 7.38 14.13
N TYR A 120 4.14 6.18 14.06
CA TYR A 120 4.71 5.04 13.36
C TYR A 120 3.63 4.38 12.50
N SER A 121 3.94 4.18 11.22
CA SER A 121 3.01 3.57 10.28
C SER A 121 2.71 2.13 10.68
N LEU A 122 1.45 1.75 10.50
CA LEU A 122 1.03 0.36 10.58
C LEU A 122 1.70 -0.41 9.44
N SER A 123 2.31 -1.54 9.76
CA SER A 123 3.13 -2.31 8.83
C SER A 123 2.52 -3.66 8.44
N ASP A 124 1.30 -3.92 8.88
CA ASP A 124 0.54 -5.13 8.55
C ASP A 124 -0.82 -4.81 7.94
N SER A 125 -1.53 -5.82 7.48
CA SER A 125 -2.90 -5.73 6.99
C SER A 125 -3.88 -5.35 8.12
N PRO A 126 -4.98 -4.64 7.84
CA PRO A 126 -6.06 -4.39 8.80
C PRO A 126 -6.89 -5.64 9.15
N ASN A 127 -6.66 -6.77 8.48
CA ASN A 127 -7.44 -8.01 8.69
C ASN A 127 -7.07 -8.77 9.97
N HIS A 128 -6.25 -8.18 10.84
CA HIS A 128 -5.92 -8.70 12.17
C HIS A 128 -6.64 -7.90 13.26
N PRO A 129 -7.90 -8.27 13.63
CA PRO A 129 -8.75 -7.47 14.51
C PRO A 129 -8.30 -7.47 15.97
N ASP A 130 -7.35 -8.32 16.33
CA ASP A 130 -6.84 -8.55 17.69
C ASP A 130 -5.56 -7.76 17.99
N ARG A 131 -4.86 -7.26 16.96
CA ARG A 131 -3.56 -6.62 17.13
C ARG A 131 -3.23 -5.61 16.03
N TYR A 132 -2.31 -4.72 16.33
CA TYR A 132 -1.62 -3.87 15.37
C TYR A 132 -0.14 -4.21 15.32
N ARG A 133 0.51 -4.00 14.16
CA ARG A 133 1.96 -4.10 14.01
C ARG A 133 2.54 -2.76 13.55
N VAL A 134 3.61 -2.33 14.22
CA VAL A 134 4.47 -1.22 13.77
C VAL A 134 5.91 -1.71 13.70
N SER A 135 6.61 -1.41 12.60
CA SER A 135 8.02 -1.78 12.44
C SER A 135 8.87 -0.52 12.52
N ILE A 136 9.74 -0.47 13.53
CA ILE A 136 10.47 0.74 13.94
C ILE A 136 11.95 0.56 13.66
N LYS A 137 12.53 1.51 12.91
CA LYS A 137 13.98 1.57 12.69
C LYS A 137 14.64 2.32 13.86
N LYS A 138 15.61 1.70 14.50
CA LYS A 138 16.51 2.33 15.49
C LYS A 138 17.37 3.37 14.77
N VAL A 139 17.31 4.61 15.20
CA VAL A 139 18.08 5.72 14.63
C VAL A 139 19.31 5.97 15.48
N PRO A 140 20.52 5.58 15.04
CA PRO A 140 21.75 5.87 15.78
C PRO A 140 22.09 7.35 15.72
N ALA A 141 23.03 7.80 16.58
CA ALA A 141 23.63 9.11 16.43
C ALA A 141 24.32 9.24 15.05
N PRO A 142 24.19 10.39 14.37
CA PRO A 142 24.84 10.60 13.06
C PRO A 142 26.36 10.50 13.19
N ARG A 143 27.01 9.76 12.29
CA ARG A 143 28.46 9.55 12.32
C ARG A 143 29.28 10.83 12.11
N ASP A 144 28.73 11.73 11.29
CA ASP A 144 29.34 13.03 10.93
C ASP A 144 29.00 14.17 11.87
N LYS A 145 28.11 13.94 12.86
CA LYS A 145 27.64 14.90 13.85
C LYS A 145 27.56 14.27 15.23
N PRO A 146 28.70 14.01 15.90
CA PRO A 146 28.74 13.25 17.16
C PRO A 146 27.98 13.94 18.32
N ASN A 147 27.74 15.25 18.22
CA ASN A 147 26.97 16.01 19.19
C ASN A 147 25.45 15.94 19.01
N VAL A 148 24.97 15.34 17.92
CA VAL A 148 23.54 15.12 17.72
C VAL A 148 23.16 13.79 18.36
N PRO A 149 22.23 13.79 19.33
CA PRO A 149 21.84 12.58 20.02
C PRO A 149 21.15 11.59 19.05
N PRO A 150 21.13 10.29 19.39
CA PRO A 150 20.35 9.30 18.65
C PRO A 150 18.85 9.60 18.72
N GLY A 151 18.08 9.00 17.83
CA GLY A 151 16.64 9.17 17.81
C GLY A 151 15.97 8.73 19.10
N LEU A 152 15.45 9.67 19.87
CA LEU A 152 14.96 9.46 21.23
C LEU A 152 13.91 8.33 21.31
N SER A 153 12.82 8.44 20.57
CA SER A 153 11.70 7.48 20.62
C SER A 153 12.07 6.12 20.05
N SER A 154 12.76 6.09 18.91
CA SER A 154 13.13 4.81 18.28
C SER A 154 14.10 4.00 19.15
N ASN A 155 15.06 4.66 19.81
CA ASN A 155 15.95 3.97 20.73
C ASN A 155 15.22 3.52 22.00
N TYR A 156 14.26 4.30 22.52
CA TYR A 156 13.43 3.89 23.64
C TYR A 156 12.63 2.62 23.34
N PHE A 157 12.04 2.51 22.14
CA PHE A 157 11.36 1.28 21.71
C PHE A 157 12.29 0.07 21.68
N HIS A 158 13.51 0.25 21.16
CA HIS A 158 14.46 -0.85 20.99
C HIS A 158 15.14 -1.27 22.29
N ASP A 159 15.55 -0.30 23.12
CA ASP A 159 16.44 -0.52 24.24
C ASP A 159 15.73 -0.63 25.60
N SER A 160 14.54 -0.04 25.71
CA SER A 160 13.83 0.06 27.00
C SER A 160 12.51 -0.70 27.04
N LEU A 161 11.73 -0.68 25.94
CA LEU A 161 10.44 -1.37 25.93
C LEU A 161 10.61 -2.86 25.65
N ASN A 162 9.93 -3.67 26.44
CA ASN A 162 9.93 -5.13 26.36
C ASN A 162 8.53 -5.67 26.11
N GLU A 163 8.43 -6.96 25.84
CA GLU A 163 7.15 -7.67 25.83
C GLU A 163 6.44 -7.48 27.17
N HIS A 164 5.13 -7.32 27.12
CA HIS A 164 4.22 -7.02 28.23
C HIS A 164 4.22 -5.57 28.71
N ASP A 165 5.15 -4.71 28.28
CA ASP A 165 5.10 -3.28 28.58
C ASP A 165 3.87 -2.62 27.94
N ILE A 166 3.42 -1.54 28.59
CA ILE A 166 2.23 -0.78 28.19
C ILE A 166 2.64 0.54 27.55
N VAL A 167 2.05 0.83 26.42
CA VAL A 167 2.21 2.09 25.68
C VAL A 167 0.88 2.77 25.45
N ASP A 168 0.87 4.09 25.43
CA ASP A 168 -0.31 4.90 25.16
C ASP A 168 -0.38 5.24 23.68
N VAL A 169 -1.51 4.92 23.03
CA VAL A 169 -1.68 4.96 21.57
C VAL A 169 -2.99 5.64 21.20
N LYS A 170 -2.97 6.55 20.21
CA LYS A 170 -4.18 7.09 19.57
C LYS A 170 -4.67 6.14 18.47
N ALA A 171 -5.96 6.23 18.18
CA ALA A 171 -6.59 5.48 17.07
C ALA A 171 -5.85 5.73 15.73
N PRO A 172 -5.87 4.73 14.81
CA PRO A 172 -5.25 4.86 13.51
C PRO A 172 -5.70 6.12 12.77
N SER A 173 -4.75 6.84 12.17
CA SER A 173 -4.99 8.09 11.48
C SER A 173 -4.00 8.28 10.31
N GLY A 174 -4.20 9.33 9.51
CA GLY A 174 -3.36 9.66 8.35
C GLY A 174 -4.12 9.65 7.04
N HIS A 175 -3.60 10.40 6.06
CA HIS A 175 -4.20 10.57 4.74
C HIS A 175 -3.44 9.83 3.63
N PHE A 176 -2.30 9.24 3.96
CA PHE A 176 -1.55 8.38 3.05
C PHE A 176 -2.04 6.95 3.23
N TYR A 177 -3.00 6.53 2.40
CA TYR A 177 -3.56 5.18 2.45
C TYR A 177 -4.00 4.69 1.08
N LEU A 178 -4.02 3.36 0.92
CA LEU A 178 -4.45 2.69 -0.27
C LEU A 178 -5.96 2.78 -0.45
N LYS A 179 -6.41 3.14 -1.63
CA LYS A 179 -7.81 3.03 -2.04
C LYS A 179 -8.08 1.59 -2.46
N ILE A 180 -8.62 0.81 -1.52
CA ILE A 180 -8.83 -0.63 -1.69
C ILE A 180 -9.82 -0.93 -2.82
N ASN A 181 -10.86 -0.09 -2.95
CA ASN A 181 -11.98 -0.30 -3.88
C ASN A 181 -11.69 0.15 -5.33
N GLU A 182 -10.50 0.64 -5.62
CA GLU A 182 -10.09 0.94 -6.99
C GLU A 182 -9.44 -0.27 -7.63
N ASN A 183 -9.80 -0.55 -8.91
CA ASN A 183 -9.23 -1.66 -9.67
C ASN A 183 -7.99 -1.27 -10.50
N LYS A 184 -7.56 0.00 -10.43
CA LYS A 184 -6.40 0.49 -11.15
C LYS A 184 -5.13 -0.18 -10.62
N PRO A 185 -4.20 -0.62 -11.49
CA PRO A 185 -2.96 -1.23 -11.04
C PRO A 185 -2.13 -0.28 -10.18
N VAL A 186 -1.30 -0.83 -9.28
CA VAL A 186 -0.54 -0.06 -8.30
C VAL A 186 0.96 -0.26 -8.40
N VAL A 187 1.69 0.81 -8.11
CA VAL A 187 3.14 0.79 -7.92
C VAL A 187 3.44 1.25 -6.49
N LEU A 188 3.99 0.35 -5.69
CA LEU A 188 4.39 0.57 -4.30
C LEU A 188 5.90 0.81 -4.26
N LEU A 189 6.31 2.01 -3.84
CA LEU A 189 7.71 2.46 -3.87
C LEU A 189 8.19 2.75 -2.46
N SER A 190 9.27 2.11 -2.04
CA SER A 190 9.81 2.33 -0.70
C SER A 190 11.33 2.49 -0.65
N GLY A 191 11.79 3.24 0.36
CA GLY A 191 13.20 3.38 0.72
C GLY A 191 13.44 3.07 2.18
N GLY A 192 14.19 2.01 2.47
CA GLY A 192 14.50 1.59 3.83
C GLY A 192 13.24 1.34 4.67
N VAL A 193 13.14 1.99 5.86
CA VAL A 193 11.99 1.84 6.77
C VAL A 193 10.68 2.41 6.21
N GLY A 194 10.72 3.18 5.11
CA GLY A 194 9.52 3.58 4.37
C GLY A 194 8.71 2.42 3.79
N ILE A 195 9.22 1.20 3.89
CA ILE A 195 8.48 -0.01 3.53
C ILE A 195 7.20 -0.16 4.37
N THR A 196 7.15 0.31 5.61
CA THR A 196 6.07 0.01 6.57
C THR A 196 4.66 0.28 6.05
N PRO A 197 4.30 1.48 5.56
CA PRO A 197 2.95 1.72 5.04
C PRO A 197 2.67 0.99 3.72
N VAL A 198 3.66 0.88 2.82
CA VAL A 198 3.46 0.19 1.54
C VAL A 198 3.43 -1.33 1.69
N LEU A 199 4.06 -1.88 2.73
CA LEU A 199 3.92 -3.29 3.12
C LEU A 199 2.50 -3.58 3.62
N SER A 200 1.93 -2.69 4.43
CA SER A 200 0.53 -2.77 4.84
C SER A 200 -0.41 -2.79 3.62
N MET A 201 -0.13 -1.97 2.61
CA MET A 201 -0.88 -1.95 1.35
C MET A 201 -0.74 -3.26 0.58
N LEU A 202 0.48 -3.79 0.45
CA LEU A 202 0.75 -5.06 -0.23
C LEU A 202 0.04 -6.22 0.46
N ASN A 203 0.24 -6.37 1.79
CA ASN A 203 -0.39 -7.45 2.56
C ASN A 203 -1.91 -7.42 2.43
N THR A 204 -2.51 -6.23 2.49
CA THR A 204 -3.95 -6.06 2.34
C THR A 204 -4.44 -6.51 0.97
N LEU A 205 -3.76 -6.10 -0.12
CA LEU A 205 -4.15 -6.50 -1.47
C LEU A 205 -4.06 -8.01 -1.67
N VAL A 206 -3.03 -8.63 -1.12
CA VAL A 206 -2.82 -10.08 -1.22
C VAL A 206 -3.87 -10.84 -0.40
N GLU A 207 -4.13 -10.44 0.84
CA GLU A 207 -5.14 -11.08 1.70
C GLU A 207 -6.58 -10.91 1.19
N LEU A 208 -6.84 -9.89 0.40
CA LEU A 208 -8.13 -9.67 -0.28
C LEU A 208 -8.21 -10.35 -1.65
N ASP A 209 -7.24 -11.21 -2.02
CA ASP A 209 -7.16 -11.85 -3.33
C ASP A 209 -7.31 -10.85 -4.51
N SER A 210 -6.75 -9.65 -4.33
CA SER A 210 -6.86 -8.58 -5.32
C SER A 210 -6.22 -8.99 -6.65
N GLN A 211 -6.97 -8.86 -7.74
CA GLN A 211 -6.48 -9.14 -9.10
C GLN A 211 -5.75 -7.96 -9.75
N ARG A 212 -5.51 -6.88 -9.00
CA ARG A 212 -4.74 -5.72 -9.49
C ARG A 212 -3.32 -6.15 -9.80
N GLU A 213 -2.74 -5.67 -10.88
CA GLU A 213 -1.30 -5.74 -11.11
C GLU A 213 -0.59 -4.87 -10.05
N ILE A 214 0.36 -5.47 -9.34
CA ILE A 214 1.09 -4.84 -8.23
C ILE A 214 2.58 -4.88 -8.56
N TRP A 215 3.21 -3.70 -8.59
CA TRP A 215 4.66 -3.56 -8.62
C TRP A 215 5.15 -3.09 -7.27
N PHE A 216 6.08 -3.82 -6.69
CA PHE A 216 6.69 -3.47 -5.42
C PHE A 216 8.18 -3.22 -5.60
N PHE A 217 8.60 -1.97 -5.41
CA PHE A 217 9.99 -1.55 -5.53
C PHE A 217 10.54 -1.17 -4.16
N LEU A 218 11.50 -1.94 -3.67
CA LEU A 218 12.21 -1.65 -2.42
C LEU A 218 13.64 -1.21 -2.70
N GLY A 219 14.02 -0.03 -2.23
CA GLY A 219 15.39 0.46 -2.25
C GLY A 219 16.02 0.39 -0.86
N VAL A 220 17.12 -0.36 -0.75
CA VAL A 220 17.95 -0.42 0.46
C VAL A 220 19.42 -0.28 0.09
N ARG A 221 20.31 -0.23 1.09
CA ARG A 221 21.73 -0.08 0.83
C ARG A 221 22.36 -1.39 0.40
N ASP A 222 22.14 -2.42 1.17
CA ASP A 222 22.69 -3.76 1.01
C ASP A 222 21.83 -4.80 1.74
N LYS A 223 22.20 -6.07 1.73
CA LYS A 223 21.48 -7.18 2.37
C LYS A 223 21.19 -6.95 3.86
N THR A 224 22.04 -6.25 4.58
CA THR A 224 21.84 -6.02 6.04
C THR A 224 20.71 -5.05 6.36
N GLU A 225 20.27 -4.25 5.38
CA GLU A 225 19.12 -3.37 5.48
C GLU A 225 17.87 -3.92 4.77
N HIS A 226 17.94 -5.12 4.17
CA HIS A 226 16.83 -5.75 3.45
C HIS A 226 15.81 -6.33 4.44
N VAL A 227 14.89 -5.48 4.85
CA VAL A 227 13.80 -5.82 5.77
C VAL A 227 12.72 -6.66 5.08
N MET A 228 12.14 -7.64 5.79
CA MET A 228 11.05 -8.50 5.31
C MET A 228 11.38 -9.30 4.04
N LYS A 229 12.66 -9.63 3.80
CA LYS A 229 13.09 -10.32 2.57
C LYS A 229 12.27 -11.57 2.29
N GLU A 230 12.27 -12.52 3.22
CA GLU A 230 11.60 -13.80 3.08
C GLU A 230 10.08 -13.64 2.87
N HIS A 231 9.47 -12.69 3.58
CA HIS A 231 8.05 -12.38 3.42
C HIS A 231 7.73 -11.84 2.02
N LEU A 232 8.51 -10.87 1.53
CA LEU A 232 8.30 -10.28 0.20
C LEU A 232 8.51 -11.30 -0.92
N GLU A 233 9.53 -12.14 -0.81
CA GLU A 233 9.82 -13.21 -1.77
C GLU A 233 8.69 -14.24 -1.80
N LYS A 234 8.21 -14.66 -0.62
CA LYS A 234 7.06 -15.55 -0.51
C LYS A 234 5.80 -14.96 -1.14
N VAL A 235 5.49 -13.71 -0.83
CA VAL A 235 4.32 -13.00 -1.40
C VAL A 235 4.43 -12.97 -2.93
N ALA A 236 5.59 -12.62 -3.49
CA ALA A 236 5.77 -12.57 -4.94
C ALA A 236 5.71 -13.95 -5.60
N LEU A 237 6.15 -15.01 -4.92
CA LEU A 237 6.09 -16.38 -5.42
C LEU A 237 4.65 -16.93 -5.44
N GLU A 238 3.86 -16.61 -4.41
CA GLU A 238 2.50 -17.13 -4.26
C GLU A 238 1.45 -16.32 -5.05
N ASN A 239 1.79 -15.08 -5.48
CA ASN A 239 0.86 -14.17 -6.16
C ASN A 239 1.41 -13.72 -7.51
N PRO A 240 1.00 -14.33 -8.63
CA PRO A 240 1.52 -14.04 -9.97
C PRO A 240 1.32 -12.58 -10.45
N ASN A 241 0.38 -11.85 -9.86
CA ASN A 241 0.11 -10.45 -10.14
C ASN A 241 1.03 -9.48 -9.36
N VAL A 242 1.89 -10.00 -8.47
CA VAL A 242 2.85 -9.23 -7.68
C VAL A 242 4.24 -9.28 -8.32
N ASN A 243 4.73 -8.14 -8.76
CA ASN A 243 6.04 -7.96 -9.39
C ASN A 243 7.01 -7.33 -8.39
N LEU A 244 7.83 -8.11 -7.73
CA LEU A 244 8.81 -7.65 -6.75
C LEU A 244 10.13 -7.29 -7.42
N LYS A 245 10.66 -6.08 -7.13
CA LYS A 245 12.00 -5.64 -7.55
C LYS A 245 12.74 -4.97 -6.39
N ILE A 246 13.86 -5.55 -6.02
CA ILE A 246 14.73 -5.09 -4.93
C ILE A 246 15.95 -4.40 -5.53
N PHE A 247 16.23 -3.19 -5.04
CA PHE A 247 17.36 -2.37 -5.44
C PHE A 247 18.37 -2.25 -4.30
N TYR A 248 19.62 -2.63 -4.56
CA TYR A 248 20.73 -2.37 -3.64
C TYR A 248 21.57 -1.21 -4.18
N SER A 249 21.61 -0.10 -3.42
CA SER A 249 22.38 1.08 -3.83
C SER A 249 23.87 0.97 -3.59
N ARG A 250 24.31 0.04 -2.74
CA ARG A 250 25.71 -0.28 -2.42
C ARG A 250 25.82 -1.75 -2.02
N PRO A 251 25.61 -2.68 -2.96
CA PRO A 251 25.75 -4.10 -2.65
C PRO A 251 27.17 -4.41 -2.16
N ARG A 252 27.28 -5.36 -1.27
CA ARG A 252 28.54 -5.88 -0.77
C ARG A 252 29.04 -6.97 -1.71
N GLU A 253 30.32 -7.32 -1.63
CA GLU A 253 30.88 -8.43 -2.39
C GLU A 253 30.19 -9.78 -2.12
N THR A 254 29.58 -9.92 -0.94
CA THR A 254 28.83 -11.12 -0.53
C THR A 254 27.36 -11.11 -0.96
N ASP A 255 26.86 -10.00 -1.49
CA ASP A 255 25.47 -9.88 -1.92
C ASP A 255 25.31 -10.40 -3.35
N LEU A 256 24.41 -11.35 -3.55
CA LEU A 256 24.23 -12.04 -4.83
C LEU A 256 23.12 -11.41 -5.64
N LYS A 257 23.48 -10.90 -6.84
CA LYS A 257 22.51 -10.40 -7.79
C LYS A 257 21.67 -11.54 -8.35
N GLY A 258 20.35 -11.41 -8.33
CA GLY A 258 19.40 -12.47 -8.69
C GLY A 258 18.79 -13.14 -7.46
N ASP A 259 19.56 -13.32 -6.38
CA ASP A 259 19.10 -13.94 -5.13
C ASP A 259 18.76 -12.90 -4.05
N ASP A 260 19.71 -11.99 -3.75
CA ASP A 260 19.53 -11.01 -2.69
C ASP A 260 18.89 -9.71 -3.22
N TYR A 261 19.20 -9.34 -4.44
CA TYR A 261 18.67 -8.16 -5.10
C TYR A 261 18.56 -8.33 -6.61
N HIS A 262 17.69 -7.55 -7.23
CA HIS A 262 17.45 -7.62 -8.68
C HIS A 262 18.26 -6.56 -9.45
N ILE A 263 18.40 -5.36 -8.87
CA ILE A 263 18.96 -4.21 -9.56
C ILE A 263 19.97 -3.50 -8.66
N GLU A 264 21.15 -3.24 -9.20
CA GLU A 264 22.14 -2.38 -8.56
C GLU A 264 21.82 -0.92 -8.84
N GLY A 265 21.80 -0.09 -7.79
CA GLY A 265 21.48 1.32 -7.87
C GLY A 265 20.35 1.73 -6.97
N ARG A 266 19.90 2.97 -7.14
CA ARG A 266 18.74 3.53 -6.40
C ARG A 266 17.45 3.30 -7.17
N VAL A 267 16.34 3.19 -6.45
CA VAL A 267 15.01 3.26 -7.06
C VAL A 267 14.84 4.66 -7.64
N SER A 268 14.75 4.74 -8.96
CA SER A 268 14.47 5.97 -9.72
C SER A 268 13.53 5.67 -10.87
N VAL A 269 12.85 6.69 -11.38
CA VAL A 269 11.90 6.51 -12.49
C VAL A 269 12.61 5.98 -13.72
N GLU A 270 13.83 6.43 -14.01
CA GLU A 270 14.65 5.94 -15.13
C GLU A 270 14.91 4.44 -15.03
N ASN A 271 15.12 3.92 -13.80
CA ASN A 271 15.45 2.52 -13.57
C ASN A 271 14.24 1.61 -13.63
N PHE A 272 13.06 2.03 -13.17
CA PHE A 272 11.89 1.16 -13.15
C PHE A 272 10.90 1.39 -14.32
N LYS A 273 10.88 2.58 -14.93
CA LYS A 273 10.01 2.88 -16.08
C LYS A 273 10.07 1.84 -17.21
N PRO A 274 11.25 1.32 -17.61
CA PRO A 274 11.32 0.30 -18.66
C PRO A 274 10.64 -1.04 -18.32
N MET A 275 10.32 -1.28 -17.04
CA MET A 275 9.65 -2.50 -16.57
C MET A 275 8.13 -2.38 -16.60
N LEU A 276 7.61 -1.16 -16.61
CA LEU A 276 6.19 -0.89 -16.59
C LEU A 276 5.63 -0.74 -18.02
N PRO A 277 4.54 -1.42 -18.37
CA PRO A 277 3.92 -1.32 -19.70
C PRO A 277 3.44 0.09 -20.05
N SER A 278 3.09 0.91 -19.03
CA SER A 278 2.56 2.26 -19.21
C SER A 278 2.81 3.10 -17.95
N ASN A 279 2.32 4.33 -17.93
CA ASN A 279 2.29 5.20 -16.75
C ASN A 279 0.90 5.24 -16.06
N ASN A 280 -0.02 4.39 -16.45
CA ASN A 280 -1.40 4.40 -15.94
C ASN A 280 -1.54 3.53 -14.67
N TYR A 281 -0.83 3.92 -13.61
CA TYR A 281 -0.85 3.28 -12.30
C TYR A 281 -1.20 4.31 -11.21
N GLU A 282 -1.64 3.81 -10.04
CA GLU A 282 -1.59 4.57 -8.79
C GLU A 282 -0.23 4.32 -8.12
N PHE A 283 0.53 5.38 -7.89
CA PHE A 283 1.87 5.33 -7.30
C PHE A 283 1.81 5.71 -5.82
N TYR A 284 2.24 4.82 -4.94
CA TYR A 284 2.36 5.06 -3.52
C TYR A 284 3.83 5.05 -3.11
N ILE A 285 4.32 6.18 -2.60
CA ILE A 285 5.74 6.39 -2.33
C ILE A 285 5.92 6.67 -0.84
N CYS A 286 6.71 5.84 -0.14
CA CYS A 286 7.17 6.16 1.19
C CYS A 286 8.67 5.95 1.33
N ALA A 287 9.41 7.05 1.54
CA ALA A 287 10.86 7.06 1.48
C ALA A 287 11.44 8.30 2.19
N PRO A 288 12.78 8.41 2.34
CA PRO A 288 13.42 9.65 2.77
C PRO A 288 13.08 10.83 1.86
N PRO A 289 12.98 12.08 2.39
CA PRO A 289 12.53 13.26 1.65
C PRO A 289 13.21 13.50 0.30
N PRO A 290 14.54 13.36 0.14
CA PRO A 290 15.19 13.53 -1.16
C PRO A 290 14.68 12.51 -2.20
N MET A 291 14.52 11.24 -1.80
CA MET A 291 14.04 10.19 -2.71
C MET A 291 12.57 10.43 -3.11
N VAL A 292 11.72 10.86 -2.18
CA VAL A 292 10.33 11.24 -2.50
C VAL A 292 10.30 12.36 -3.53
N LYS A 293 11.13 13.40 -3.35
CA LYS A 293 11.21 14.54 -4.27
C LYS A 293 11.61 14.08 -5.68
N ASP A 294 12.67 13.26 -5.77
CA ASP A 294 13.19 12.79 -7.06
C ASP A 294 12.17 11.91 -7.79
N LEU A 295 11.55 10.97 -7.08
CA LEU A 295 10.51 10.09 -7.64
C LEU A 295 9.30 10.88 -8.13
N ARG A 296 8.79 11.82 -7.33
CA ARG A 296 7.67 12.68 -7.75
C ARG A 296 7.99 13.46 -9.01
N THR A 297 9.14 14.13 -9.03
CA THR A 297 9.56 14.91 -10.19
C THR A 297 9.70 14.01 -11.43
N GLY A 298 10.30 12.84 -11.29
CA GLY A 298 10.45 11.88 -12.39
C GLY A 298 9.10 11.35 -12.90
N LEU A 299 8.15 11.03 -12.01
CA LEU A 299 6.81 10.59 -12.38
C LEU A 299 6.00 11.71 -13.08
N GLU A 300 6.04 12.93 -12.58
CA GLU A 300 5.42 14.10 -13.22
C GLU A 300 6.01 14.33 -14.63
N ASN A 301 7.33 14.22 -14.79
CA ASN A 301 8.01 14.31 -16.09
C ASN A 301 7.67 13.14 -17.04
N TRP A 302 7.32 11.97 -16.50
CA TRP A 302 6.83 10.85 -17.30
C TRP A 302 5.36 11.01 -17.70
N GLY A 303 4.68 12.07 -17.24
CA GLY A 303 3.28 12.35 -17.55
C GLY A 303 2.27 11.65 -16.63
N VAL A 304 2.69 11.17 -15.46
CA VAL A 304 1.77 10.64 -14.44
C VAL A 304 0.96 11.79 -13.85
N PRO A 305 -0.37 11.71 -13.81
CA PRO A 305 -1.20 12.72 -13.16
C PRO A 305 -0.85 12.88 -11.68
N LYS A 306 -0.80 14.11 -11.18
CA LYS A 306 -0.52 14.38 -9.75
C LYS A 306 -1.50 13.71 -8.80
N THR A 307 -2.73 13.52 -9.22
CA THR A 307 -3.78 12.81 -8.48
C THR A 307 -3.53 11.32 -8.32
N SER A 308 -2.64 10.73 -9.14
CA SER A 308 -2.22 9.34 -9.06
C SER A 308 -0.85 9.16 -8.37
N ILE A 309 -0.30 10.24 -7.79
CA ILE A 309 0.98 10.19 -7.05
C ILE A 309 0.71 10.48 -5.58
N HIS A 310 0.71 9.44 -4.76
CA HIS A 310 0.52 9.50 -3.32
C HIS A 310 1.85 9.31 -2.62
N PHE A 311 2.15 10.10 -1.60
CA PHE A 311 3.45 10.02 -0.95
C PHE A 311 3.41 10.42 0.52
N GLU A 312 4.32 9.82 1.28
CA GLU A 312 4.68 10.20 2.64
C GLU A 312 6.21 10.23 2.76
N ALA A 313 6.73 11.21 3.46
CA ALA A 313 8.17 11.35 3.64
C ALA A 313 8.56 11.05 5.10
N PHE A 314 9.44 10.08 5.31
CA PHE A 314 10.00 9.78 6.62
C PHE A 314 11.33 10.50 6.81
N GLY A 315 11.36 11.38 7.79
CA GLY A 315 12.56 12.11 8.19
C GLY A 315 12.51 12.50 9.65
N PRO A 316 13.64 12.96 10.21
CA PRO A 316 13.60 13.58 11.52
C PRO A 316 12.61 14.74 11.48
N ALA A 317 11.73 14.83 12.49
CA ALA A 317 10.89 16.00 12.65
C ALA A 317 11.80 17.23 12.67
N THR A 318 11.69 18.09 11.68
CA THR A 318 12.27 19.43 11.75
C THR A 318 11.56 20.16 12.87
N VAL A 319 12.27 20.36 13.97
CA VAL A 319 11.86 21.23 15.08
C VAL A 319 11.88 22.67 14.60
#